data_16fe4b764e729f55388709be52178984
#
_entry.id   16fe4b764e729f55388709be52178984
#
_cell.length_a   1.000
_cell.length_b   1.000
_cell.length_c   1.000
_cell.angle_alpha   90.00
_cell.angle_beta   90.00
_cell.angle_gamma   90.00
#
_symmetry.space_group_name_H-M   'P 1'
#
loop_
_entity.id
_entity.type
_entity.pdbx_description
1 polymer ?
#
loop_
_entity_poly.entity_id
_entity_poly.type
_entity_poly.pdbx_seq_one_letter_code
_entity_poly.pdbx_strand_id
1 'polypeptide(L)'
;MNDILFNTEALIKAIPFVCLTTYSLLKRNRKNLFKPQKYQVLTRKLGVRYGPPGLVEGIPFFMDREYFKSNGRINRTEEIITTFNSILSVRETDVFINTFPKCGTTWTNQIVLLLLFKGDSSAWKNNPHNWVVINKKDKKSKSLTPITWPARQYFFSENRDVFLKSFEQLSNPRILKSHMPIHLMPDKHANRWNLKILKGRTIYVTRNPKDALVSMFYHAQRAWKFNGSFSQWFKLWLSNEIEFGNWFDHTIAWWYAYRLPANKGKILWIHYEDLKLNNRETIEKIAKFLYIDDVSDELYEAVSNKSSFSSMQSGAKKRAWFFRKGYISDWKNHFSKEENEKFNKIYNERMKDVTKDGLVYKGM
;
A
#
# COMPACT_ATOMS: atom_id res chain seq x y z
N MET A 1 27.83 4.07 -31.97
CA MET A 1 27.26 2.74 -32.19
C MET A 1 28.13 1.74 -31.44
N ASN A 2 27.87 1.48 -30.21
CA ASN A 2 28.46 0.35 -29.50
C ASN A 2 27.40 -0.09 -28.46
N ASP A 3 26.83 -1.22 -28.77
CA ASP A 3 25.88 -1.93 -27.92
C ASP A 3 26.56 -2.34 -26.62
N ILE A 4 26.17 -1.72 -25.51
CA ILE A 4 26.48 -2.22 -24.19
C ILE A 4 25.47 -3.34 -23.91
N LEU A 5 25.81 -4.54 -24.37
CA LEU A 5 25.23 -5.78 -23.89
C LEU A 5 25.56 -5.92 -22.40
N PHE A 6 24.62 -5.55 -21.55
CA PHE A 6 24.70 -5.84 -20.12
C PHE A 6 24.77 -7.35 -19.93
N ASN A 7 25.96 -7.81 -19.59
CA ASN A 7 26.25 -9.21 -19.31
C ASN A 7 25.44 -9.66 -18.09
N THR A 8 24.31 -10.31 -18.35
CA THR A 8 23.36 -10.82 -17.35
C THR A 8 23.99 -11.87 -16.41
N GLU A 9 25.09 -12.51 -16.82
CA GLU A 9 25.82 -13.47 -15.98
C GLU A 9 26.63 -12.78 -14.86
N ALA A 10 27.15 -11.56 -15.09
CA ALA A 10 27.85 -10.80 -14.05
C ALA A 10 26.92 -10.34 -12.94
N LEU A 11 25.67 -10.03 -13.26
CA LEU A 11 24.62 -9.70 -12.27
C LEU A 11 24.22 -10.92 -11.41
N ILE A 12 24.30 -12.13 -11.97
CA ILE A 12 23.98 -13.38 -11.26
C ILE A 12 25.03 -13.72 -10.22
N LYS A 13 26.32 -13.42 -10.48
CA LYS A 13 27.43 -13.71 -9.55
C LYS A 13 27.52 -12.72 -8.38
N ALA A 14 26.90 -11.54 -8.49
CA ALA A 14 26.87 -10.51 -7.45
C ALA A 14 25.65 -10.62 -6.50
N ILE A 15 24.73 -11.58 -6.73
CA ILE A 15 23.59 -11.80 -5.85
C ILE A 15 24.06 -12.71 -4.71
N PRO A 16 24.12 -12.25 -3.44
CA PRO A 16 24.48 -13.09 -2.31
C PRO A 16 23.60 -14.35 -2.26
N PHE A 17 24.14 -15.44 -1.77
CA PHE A 17 23.46 -16.75 -1.60
C PHE A 17 22.08 -16.65 -0.92
N VAL A 18 21.86 -15.61 -0.13
CA VAL A 18 20.58 -15.20 0.48
C VAL A 18 19.47 -15.02 -0.57
N CYS A 19 19.78 -14.53 -1.77
CA CYS A 19 18.77 -14.36 -2.83
C CYS A 19 18.28 -15.69 -3.45
N LEU A 20 19.10 -16.73 -3.46
CA LEU A 20 18.72 -18.03 -4.02
C LEU A 20 17.78 -18.81 -3.09
N THR A 21 18.01 -18.76 -1.79
CA THR A 21 17.09 -19.32 -0.78
C THR A 21 15.77 -18.58 -0.74
N THR A 22 15.81 -17.27 -0.86
CA THR A 22 14.65 -16.36 -1.00
C THR A 22 13.82 -16.70 -2.24
N TYR A 23 14.49 -16.99 -3.36
CA TYR A 23 13.81 -17.39 -4.58
C TYR A 23 13.07 -18.72 -4.45
N SER A 24 13.66 -19.71 -3.80
CA SER A 24 12.99 -21.00 -3.57
C SER A 24 11.77 -20.85 -2.66
N LEU A 25 11.84 -19.97 -1.64
CA LEU A 25 10.72 -19.61 -0.77
C LEU A 25 9.63 -18.84 -1.51
N LEU A 26 9.99 -17.85 -2.34
CA LEU A 26 9.05 -17.15 -3.20
C LEU A 26 8.42 -18.08 -4.25
N LYS A 27 9.18 -19.01 -4.82
CA LYS A 27 8.67 -20.02 -5.76
C LYS A 27 7.74 -21.02 -5.09
N ARG A 28 8.05 -21.43 -3.86
CA ARG A 28 7.21 -22.34 -3.05
C ARG A 28 5.92 -21.63 -2.59
N ASN A 29 6.02 -20.37 -2.18
CA ASN A 29 4.88 -19.53 -1.81
C ASN A 29 4.08 -19.05 -3.03
N ARG A 30 4.69 -18.94 -4.23
CA ARG A 30 4.01 -18.51 -5.45
C ARG A 30 2.82 -19.39 -5.82
N LYS A 31 2.92 -20.71 -5.65
CA LYS A 31 1.78 -21.63 -5.84
C LYS A 31 0.63 -21.35 -4.87
N ASN A 32 0.92 -20.72 -3.72
CA ASN A 32 -0.08 -20.36 -2.71
C ASN A 32 -0.50 -18.89 -2.80
N LEU A 33 0.37 -17.98 -3.28
CA LEU A 33 0.08 -16.57 -3.48
C LEU A 33 -0.97 -16.32 -4.59
N PHE A 34 -1.03 -17.22 -5.58
CA PHE A 34 -1.83 -17.02 -6.79
C PHE A 34 -2.92 -18.08 -7.01
N LYS A 35 -3.19 -18.93 -6.03
CA LYS A 35 -4.44 -19.69 -6.10
C LYS A 35 -5.58 -18.69 -5.99
N PRO A 36 -6.56 -18.70 -6.92
CA PRO A 36 -7.78 -17.94 -6.73
C PRO A 36 -8.38 -18.41 -5.40
N GLN A 37 -8.21 -17.56 -4.38
CA GLN A 37 -8.76 -17.88 -3.07
C GLN A 37 -10.26 -17.71 -3.19
N LYS A 38 -10.99 -18.72 -2.80
CA LYS A 38 -12.43 -18.63 -2.62
C LYS A 38 -12.69 -17.73 -1.41
N TYR A 39 -12.63 -16.41 -1.64
CA TYR A 39 -13.09 -15.44 -0.64
C TYR A 39 -14.48 -15.85 -0.18
N GLN A 40 -14.75 -15.80 1.10
CA GLN A 40 -16.01 -16.13 1.75
C GLN A 40 -16.17 -17.59 2.19
N VAL A 41 -15.27 -18.52 1.94
CA VAL A 41 -15.38 -19.87 2.51
C VAL A 41 -15.34 -19.79 4.04
N LEU A 42 -14.40 -19.04 4.60
CA LEU A 42 -14.27 -18.90 6.04
C LEU A 42 -15.33 -17.96 6.62
N THR A 43 -15.72 -16.88 5.93
CA THR A 43 -16.82 -16.01 6.36
C THR A 43 -18.13 -16.77 6.48
N ARG A 44 -18.45 -17.66 5.52
CA ARG A 44 -19.61 -18.54 5.61
C ARG A 44 -19.51 -19.53 6.77
N LYS A 45 -18.35 -20.16 6.96
CA LYS A 45 -18.12 -21.09 8.08
C LYS A 45 -18.21 -20.39 9.46
N LEU A 46 -17.82 -19.14 9.54
CA LEU A 46 -17.87 -18.35 10.75
C LEU A 46 -19.23 -17.66 10.97
N GLY A 47 -20.14 -17.72 9.99
CA GLY A 47 -21.44 -17.06 10.05
C GLY A 47 -21.35 -15.53 10.10
N VAL A 48 -20.28 -14.93 9.54
CA VAL A 48 -20.05 -13.48 9.56
C VAL A 48 -20.22 -12.87 8.18
N ARG A 49 -20.64 -11.60 8.15
CA ARG A 49 -20.66 -10.78 6.93
C ARG A 49 -19.42 -9.91 6.88
N TYR A 50 -18.78 -9.87 5.70
CA TYR A 50 -17.63 -9.05 5.43
C TYR A 50 -17.66 -8.50 4.00
N GLY A 51 -17.46 -7.19 3.86
CA GLY A 51 -17.50 -6.51 2.59
C GLY A 51 -18.86 -5.95 2.18
N PRO A 52 -18.92 -5.09 1.15
CA PRO A 52 -20.15 -4.57 0.62
C PRO A 52 -21.04 -5.70 0.07
N PRO A 53 -22.37 -5.53 0.07
CA PRO A 53 -23.28 -6.52 -0.49
C PRO A 53 -22.90 -6.85 -1.93
N GLY A 54 -22.55 -8.13 -2.17
CA GLY A 54 -22.26 -8.65 -3.49
C GLY A 54 -20.81 -8.67 -3.91
N LEU A 55 -19.85 -8.70 -2.99
CA LEU A 55 -18.51 -9.15 -3.26
C LEU A 55 -18.55 -10.51 -3.98
N VAL A 56 -17.80 -10.58 -5.09
CA VAL A 56 -17.67 -11.83 -5.85
C VAL A 56 -16.54 -12.65 -5.26
N GLU A 57 -16.76 -13.96 -5.10
CA GLU A 57 -15.73 -14.88 -4.62
C GLU A 57 -14.46 -14.80 -5.49
N GLY A 58 -13.31 -14.74 -4.85
CA GLY A 58 -12.01 -14.77 -5.54
C GLY A 58 -11.47 -13.44 -6.04
N ILE A 59 -12.18 -12.32 -5.82
CA ILE A 59 -11.74 -11.01 -6.30
C ILE A 59 -11.33 -10.15 -5.12
N PRO A 60 -10.11 -9.55 -5.15
CA PRO A 60 -9.73 -8.58 -4.15
C PRO A 60 -10.75 -7.43 -4.07
N PHE A 61 -10.97 -6.95 -2.86
CA PHE A 61 -11.99 -5.95 -2.51
C PHE A 61 -12.00 -4.68 -3.37
N PHE A 62 -10.89 -4.34 -3.98
CA PHE A 62 -10.77 -3.16 -4.82
C PHE A 62 -11.33 -3.30 -6.24
N MET A 63 -11.99 -4.45 -6.56
CA MET A 63 -12.57 -4.68 -7.90
C MET A 63 -14.10 -4.57 -7.87
N ASP A 64 -14.75 -3.83 -8.80
CA ASP A 64 -16.16 -3.51 -8.79
C ASP A 64 -17.07 -4.57 -9.42
N ARG A 65 -18.22 -4.75 -8.81
CA ARG A 65 -19.20 -5.74 -9.17
C ARG A 65 -19.81 -5.56 -10.56
N GLU A 66 -20.03 -4.32 -10.97
CA GLU A 66 -20.73 -4.04 -12.24
C GLU A 66 -19.90 -4.40 -13.46
N TYR A 67 -18.58 -4.20 -13.39
CA TYR A 67 -17.68 -4.61 -14.46
C TYR A 67 -17.72 -6.11 -14.72
N PHE A 68 -17.82 -6.92 -13.69
CA PHE A 68 -17.85 -8.39 -13.80
C PHE A 68 -19.18 -8.94 -14.28
N LYS A 69 -20.30 -8.29 -13.93
CA LYS A 69 -21.61 -8.67 -14.42
C LYS A 69 -21.77 -8.49 -15.94
N SER A 70 -21.18 -7.42 -16.48
CA SER A 70 -21.28 -7.09 -17.91
C SER A 70 -20.44 -7.98 -18.82
N ASN A 71 -19.35 -8.58 -18.33
CA ASN A 71 -18.38 -9.29 -19.16
C ASN A 71 -18.25 -10.80 -18.90
N GLY A 72 -19.00 -11.38 -17.96
CA GLY A 72 -19.11 -12.84 -17.75
C GLY A 72 -17.81 -13.60 -17.40
N ARG A 73 -16.70 -12.92 -17.14
CA ARG A 73 -15.39 -13.53 -16.91
C ARG A 73 -14.85 -13.18 -15.54
N ILE A 74 -14.93 -14.12 -14.62
CA ILE A 74 -14.59 -13.94 -13.19
C ILE A 74 -13.10 -14.14 -12.88
N ASN A 75 -12.25 -14.55 -13.81
CA ASN A 75 -11.00 -15.24 -13.49
C ASN A 75 -9.69 -14.45 -13.63
N ARG A 76 -9.70 -13.10 -13.71
CA ARG A 76 -8.43 -12.42 -14.07
C ARG A 76 -8.18 -11.07 -13.39
N THR A 77 -8.24 -11.03 -12.07
CA THR A 77 -7.87 -9.81 -11.31
C THR A 77 -6.45 -9.36 -11.63
N GLU A 78 -5.51 -10.30 -11.71
CA GLU A 78 -4.12 -10.03 -12.05
C GLU A 78 -3.99 -9.50 -13.49
N GLU A 79 -4.72 -10.07 -14.43
CA GLU A 79 -4.73 -9.60 -15.82
C GLU A 79 -5.35 -8.21 -15.96
N ILE A 80 -6.41 -7.92 -15.22
CA ILE A 80 -7.03 -6.59 -15.21
C ILE A 80 -6.05 -5.55 -14.65
N ILE A 81 -5.37 -5.85 -13.54
CA ILE A 81 -4.38 -4.97 -12.96
C ILE A 81 -3.16 -4.81 -13.91
N THR A 82 -2.73 -5.89 -14.53
CA THR A 82 -1.62 -5.86 -15.50
C THR A 82 -1.98 -5.02 -16.71
N THR A 83 -3.21 -5.19 -17.25
CA THR A 83 -3.73 -4.36 -18.34
C THR A 83 -3.82 -2.90 -17.90
N PHE A 84 -4.31 -2.64 -16.70
CA PHE A 84 -4.37 -1.31 -16.12
C PHE A 84 -2.97 -0.67 -16.04
N ASN A 85 -1.99 -1.42 -15.54
CA ASN A 85 -0.61 -0.96 -15.40
C ASN A 85 0.09 -0.77 -16.75
N SER A 86 -0.29 -1.52 -17.80
CA SER A 86 0.31 -1.40 -19.12
C SER A 86 -0.11 -0.13 -19.87
N ILE A 87 -1.26 0.42 -19.53
CA ILE A 87 -1.81 1.62 -20.19
C ILE A 87 -1.25 2.89 -19.56
N LEU A 88 -0.90 2.86 -18.28
CA LEU A 88 -0.42 4.02 -17.55
C LEU A 88 1.10 4.07 -17.54
N SER A 89 1.65 5.14 -18.09
CA SER A 89 3.09 5.39 -18.10
C SER A 89 3.54 5.88 -16.71
N VAL A 90 4.32 5.07 -16.00
CA VAL A 90 5.00 5.51 -14.78
C VAL A 90 6.16 6.42 -15.14
N ARG A 91 6.27 7.56 -14.46
CA ARG A 91 7.38 8.51 -14.58
C ARG A 91 8.44 8.22 -13.53
N GLU A 92 9.68 8.57 -13.80
CA GLU A 92 10.77 8.49 -12.80
C GLU A 92 10.53 9.42 -11.61
N THR A 93 9.81 10.51 -11.88
CA THR A 93 9.41 11.51 -10.87
C THR A 93 8.22 11.09 -10.03
N ASP A 94 7.50 10.03 -10.40
CA ASP A 94 6.32 9.56 -9.62
C ASP A 94 6.74 9.09 -8.24
N VAL A 95 5.92 9.43 -7.25
CA VAL A 95 6.10 9.00 -5.86
C VAL A 95 4.89 8.20 -5.41
N PHE A 96 5.10 6.92 -5.16
CA PHE A 96 4.09 6.05 -4.57
C PHE A 96 4.23 6.04 -3.04
N ILE A 97 3.12 6.20 -2.35
CA ILE A 97 3.02 5.94 -0.92
C ILE A 97 2.30 4.60 -0.79
N ASN A 98 3.08 3.54 -0.57
CA ASN A 98 2.56 2.18 -0.52
C ASN A 98 2.66 1.59 0.88
N THR A 99 1.61 0.92 1.29
CA THR A 99 1.51 0.27 2.60
C THR A 99 0.60 -0.93 2.50
N PHE A 100 0.78 -1.92 3.37
CA PHE A 100 -0.37 -2.75 3.70
C PHE A 100 -1.47 -1.88 4.33
N PRO A 101 -2.77 -2.17 4.15
CA PRO A 101 -3.84 -1.35 4.75
C PRO A 101 -3.65 -1.09 6.24
N LYS A 102 -3.97 0.12 6.69
CA LYS A 102 -3.89 0.58 8.07
C LYS A 102 -2.49 0.75 8.66
N CYS A 103 -1.46 0.75 7.81
CA CYS A 103 -0.07 0.97 8.22
C CYS A 103 0.40 2.43 8.12
N GLY A 104 -0.50 3.41 7.90
CA GLY A 104 -0.13 4.84 7.97
C GLY A 104 -0.18 5.61 6.65
N THR A 105 -0.74 5.07 5.57
CA THR A 105 -0.83 5.68 4.23
C THR A 105 -1.33 7.13 4.27
N THR A 106 -2.43 7.40 4.97
CA THR A 106 -3.04 8.73 5.04
C THR A 106 -2.15 9.72 5.78
N TRP A 107 -1.47 9.30 6.82
CA TRP A 107 -0.55 10.12 7.58
C TRP A 107 0.67 10.49 6.75
N THR A 108 1.35 9.49 6.21
CA THR A 108 2.52 9.71 5.33
C THR A 108 2.16 10.58 4.12
N ASN A 109 0.99 10.37 3.53
CA ASN A 109 0.51 11.20 2.46
C ASN A 109 0.37 12.69 2.86
N GLN A 110 -0.17 12.96 4.05
CA GLN A 110 -0.29 14.31 4.55
C GLN A 110 1.09 14.96 4.75
N ILE A 111 2.05 14.20 5.31
CA ILE A 111 3.44 14.66 5.49
C ILE A 111 4.07 15.00 4.13
N VAL A 112 3.98 14.09 3.17
CA VAL A 112 4.55 14.30 1.81
C VAL A 112 3.99 15.54 1.15
N LEU A 113 2.67 15.75 1.21
CA LEU A 113 2.04 16.93 0.63
C LEU A 113 2.48 18.21 1.32
N LEU A 114 2.53 18.21 2.65
CA LEU A 114 2.98 19.39 3.41
C LEU A 114 4.44 19.73 3.12
N LEU A 115 5.30 18.74 2.98
CA LEU A 115 6.70 18.96 2.59
C LEU A 115 6.81 19.58 1.18
N LEU A 116 6.13 19.02 0.18
CA LEU A 116 6.16 19.49 -1.20
C LEU A 116 5.59 20.90 -1.36
N PHE A 117 4.66 21.30 -0.51
CA PHE A 117 4.01 22.61 -0.54
C PHE A 117 4.38 23.50 0.66
N LYS A 118 5.60 23.31 1.19
CA LYS A 118 6.20 24.15 2.23
C LYS A 118 5.25 24.45 3.40
N GLY A 119 4.56 23.42 3.88
CA GLY A 119 3.61 23.52 4.97
C GLY A 119 2.22 24.06 4.60
N ASP A 120 1.98 24.45 3.33
CA ASP A 120 0.69 24.98 2.87
C ASP A 120 -0.10 23.96 2.03
N SER A 121 -1.03 23.24 2.68
CA SER A 121 -1.92 22.33 1.97
C SER A 121 -2.96 23.03 1.08
N SER A 122 -3.18 24.35 1.24
CA SER A 122 -4.12 25.11 0.42
C SER A 122 -3.52 25.40 -0.96
N ALA A 123 -2.24 25.71 -1.03
CA ALA A 123 -1.52 25.89 -2.30
C ALA A 123 -1.63 24.64 -3.17
N TRP A 124 -1.48 23.44 -2.57
CA TRP A 124 -1.65 22.20 -3.29
C TRP A 124 -3.09 21.97 -3.78
N LYS A 125 -4.10 22.24 -2.95
CA LYS A 125 -5.52 22.09 -3.32
C LYS A 125 -5.95 23.05 -4.43
N ASN A 126 -5.38 24.23 -4.46
CA ASN A 126 -5.74 25.28 -5.42
C ASN A 126 -5.00 25.15 -6.76
N ASN A 127 -3.95 24.31 -6.85
CA ASN A 127 -3.24 24.07 -8.10
C ASN A 127 -4.08 23.20 -9.03
N PRO A 128 -4.50 23.71 -10.22
CA PRO A 128 -5.33 22.96 -11.16
C PRO A 128 -4.65 21.70 -11.69
N HIS A 129 -3.32 21.68 -11.74
CA HIS A 129 -2.55 20.52 -12.17
C HIS A 129 -2.52 19.35 -11.16
N ASN A 130 -3.10 19.54 -9.99
CA ASN A 130 -3.25 18.48 -8.99
C ASN A 130 -4.65 17.83 -9.02
N TRP A 131 -5.47 18.17 -9.98
CA TRP A 131 -6.82 17.65 -10.13
C TRP A 131 -6.93 16.72 -11.34
N VAL A 132 -7.58 15.58 -11.14
CA VAL A 132 -7.93 14.66 -12.21
C VAL A 132 -9.42 14.79 -12.52
N VAL A 133 -9.75 15.00 -13.78
CA VAL A 133 -11.15 15.03 -14.24
C VAL A 133 -11.71 13.61 -14.24
N ILE A 134 -12.84 13.40 -13.57
CA ILE A 134 -13.43 12.08 -13.38
C ILE A 134 -14.74 11.88 -14.15
N ASN A 135 -15.31 12.94 -14.70
CA ASN A 135 -16.55 12.87 -15.48
C ASN A 135 -16.49 13.81 -16.69
N LYS A 136 -16.74 13.24 -17.87
CA LYS A 136 -16.73 13.97 -19.15
C LYS A 136 -17.89 14.99 -19.24
N LYS A 137 -19.07 14.63 -18.70
CA LYS A 137 -20.29 15.44 -18.76
C LYS A 137 -20.25 16.59 -17.75
N ASP A 138 -19.56 16.42 -16.64
CA ASP A 138 -19.44 17.43 -15.60
C ASP A 138 -17.97 17.77 -15.32
N LYS A 139 -17.50 18.85 -15.95
CA LYS A 139 -16.13 19.37 -15.76
C LYS A 139 -15.81 19.78 -14.31
N LYS A 140 -16.84 19.93 -13.44
CA LYS A 140 -16.67 20.20 -12.01
C LYS A 140 -16.42 18.92 -11.23
N SER A 141 -16.71 17.75 -11.81
CA SER A 141 -16.43 16.47 -11.19
C SER A 141 -14.94 16.15 -11.31
N LYS A 142 -14.17 16.54 -10.31
CA LYS A 142 -12.72 16.37 -10.23
C LYS A 142 -12.35 15.63 -8.97
N SER A 143 -11.29 14.82 -9.03
CA SER A 143 -10.67 14.21 -7.87
C SER A 143 -9.30 14.80 -7.62
N LEU A 144 -9.09 15.26 -6.39
CA LEU A 144 -7.80 15.79 -5.96
C LEU A 144 -6.80 14.65 -5.77
N THR A 145 -5.60 14.80 -6.31
CA THR A 145 -4.50 13.89 -6.01
C THR A 145 -4.05 14.06 -4.55
N PRO A 146 -3.48 13.05 -3.91
CA PRO A 146 -3.12 11.75 -4.48
C PRO A 146 -4.32 10.81 -4.62
N ILE A 147 -4.38 10.20 -5.78
CA ILE A 147 -5.38 9.20 -6.10
C ILE A 147 -4.91 7.85 -5.55
N THR A 148 -5.84 7.05 -5.04
CA THR A 148 -5.53 5.67 -4.66
C THR A 148 -5.32 4.85 -5.92
N TRP A 149 -4.14 4.28 -6.07
CA TRP A 149 -3.78 3.44 -7.19
C TRP A 149 -4.11 1.96 -6.93
N PRO A 150 -4.65 1.22 -7.86
CA PRO A 150 -5.17 1.67 -9.15
C PRO A 150 -6.46 2.49 -9.00
N ALA A 151 -6.60 3.53 -9.80
CA ALA A 151 -7.74 4.46 -9.78
C ALA A 151 -8.96 3.86 -10.52
N ARG A 152 -9.37 2.72 -10.10
CA ARG A 152 -10.24 1.77 -10.74
C ARG A 152 -11.60 2.30 -11.15
N GLN A 153 -12.28 3.02 -10.25
CA GLN A 153 -13.62 3.56 -10.47
C GLN A 153 -13.70 4.49 -11.70
N TYR A 154 -12.56 5.03 -12.13
CA TYR A 154 -12.46 5.91 -13.28
C TYR A 154 -11.98 5.18 -14.52
N PHE A 155 -11.17 4.14 -14.33
CA PHE A 155 -10.54 3.40 -15.40
C PHE A 155 -11.53 2.52 -16.17
N PHE A 156 -12.50 1.92 -15.50
CA PHE A 156 -13.50 1.04 -16.11
C PHE A 156 -14.82 1.74 -16.42
N SER A 157 -14.87 3.07 -16.29
CA SER A 157 -16.04 3.86 -16.63
C SER A 157 -15.98 4.34 -18.09
N GLU A 158 -17.10 4.83 -18.60
CA GLU A 158 -17.19 5.57 -19.87
C GLU A 158 -16.28 6.82 -19.92
N ASN A 159 -15.79 7.25 -18.75
CA ASN A 159 -14.92 8.40 -18.57
C ASN A 159 -13.42 8.06 -18.57
N ARG A 160 -13.06 6.83 -18.91
CA ARG A 160 -11.69 6.32 -18.88
C ARG A 160 -10.70 7.24 -19.61
N ASP A 161 -10.99 7.61 -20.86
CA ASP A 161 -10.07 8.40 -21.67
C ASP A 161 -9.88 9.82 -21.11
N VAL A 162 -10.94 10.39 -20.54
CA VAL A 162 -10.87 11.69 -19.86
C VAL A 162 -10.01 11.59 -18.60
N PHE A 163 -10.18 10.51 -17.84
CA PHE A 163 -9.35 10.24 -16.68
C PHE A 163 -7.88 10.09 -17.07
N LEU A 164 -7.56 9.24 -18.05
CA LEU A 164 -6.20 9.00 -18.53
C LEU A 164 -5.54 10.28 -19.01
N LYS A 165 -6.22 11.04 -19.87
CA LYS A 165 -5.72 12.32 -20.38
C LYS A 165 -5.40 13.32 -19.25
N SER A 166 -6.31 13.47 -18.30
CA SER A 166 -6.09 14.39 -17.17
C SER A 166 -5.03 13.88 -16.20
N PHE A 167 -4.92 12.55 -16.03
CA PHE A 167 -3.90 11.94 -15.19
C PHE A 167 -2.49 12.16 -15.79
N GLU A 168 -2.34 12.04 -17.12
CA GLU A 168 -1.08 12.33 -17.79
C GLU A 168 -0.70 13.81 -17.76
N GLN A 169 -1.65 14.71 -17.58
CA GLN A 169 -1.42 16.16 -17.45
C GLN A 169 -1.05 16.61 -16.03
N LEU A 170 -1.06 15.70 -15.05
CA LEU A 170 -0.64 16.04 -13.68
C LEU A 170 0.81 16.55 -13.65
N SER A 171 1.05 17.56 -12.82
CA SER A 171 2.40 18.08 -12.57
C SER A 171 3.30 17.05 -11.88
N ASN A 172 4.60 17.20 -12.07
CA ASN A 172 5.60 16.40 -11.37
C ASN A 172 5.92 17.00 -9.98
N PRO A 173 6.18 16.15 -8.99
CA PRO A 173 5.94 14.71 -8.98
C PRO A 173 4.46 14.36 -8.86
N ARG A 174 3.99 13.31 -9.53
CA ARG A 174 2.66 12.76 -9.24
C ARG A 174 2.73 11.94 -7.95
N ILE A 175 1.86 12.27 -7.00
CA ILE A 175 1.79 11.54 -5.71
C ILE A 175 0.64 10.56 -5.77
N LEU A 176 0.94 9.28 -5.57
CA LEU A 176 0.01 8.17 -5.71
C LEU A 176 -0.02 7.33 -4.43
N LYS A 177 -1.20 7.03 -3.92
CA LYS A 177 -1.38 6.11 -2.79
C LYS A 177 -1.63 4.71 -3.31
N SER A 178 -1.09 3.69 -2.65
CA SER A 178 -1.35 2.31 -3.02
C SER A 178 -1.34 1.37 -1.82
N HIS A 179 -1.98 0.23 -2.00
CA HIS A 179 -1.89 -0.94 -1.12
C HIS A 179 -1.46 -2.18 -1.90
N MET A 180 -0.89 -1.97 -3.08
CA MET A 180 -0.55 -3.07 -3.97
C MET A 180 0.64 -3.88 -3.44
N PRO A 181 0.56 -5.22 -3.49
CA PRO A 181 1.76 -6.05 -3.42
C PRO A 181 2.74 -5.65 -4.53
N ILE A 182 4.03 -5.81 -4.29
CA ILE A 182 5.07 -5.33 -5.23
C ILE A 182 4.91 -5.88 -6.66
N HIS A 183 4.49 -7.13 -6.81
CA HIS A 183 4.33 -7.76 -8.13
C HIS A 183 3.18 -7.17 -8.96
N LEU A 184 2.26 -6.45 -8.32
CA LEU A 184 1.15 -5.75 -8.97
C LEU A 184 1.39 -4.25 -9.15
N MET A 185 2.57 -3.75 -8.78
CA MET A 185 2.91 -2.35 -9.02
C MET A 185 3.04 -2.06 -10.53
N PRO A 186 2.67 -0.83 -10.96
CA PRO A 186 2.73 -0.44 -12.36
C PRO A 186 4.18 -0.24 -12.80
N ASP A 187 4.85 -1.32 -13.19
CA ASP A 187 6.18 -1.28 -13.76
C ASP A 187 6.28 -2.24 -14.95
N LYS A 188 6.88 -1.75 -16.04
CA LYS A 188 7.06 -2.54 -17.25
C LYS A 188 8.26 -3.50 -17.18
N HIS A 189 9.17 -3.27 -16.23
CA HIS A 189 10.40 -4.03 -16.11
C HIS A 189 10.34 -5.09 -15.00
N ALA A 190 9.40 -6.06 -15.13
CA ALA A 190 9.45 -7.24 -14.29
C ALA A 190 10.65 -8.10 -14.73
N ASN A 191 11.57 -8.38 -13.80
CA ASN A 191 12.60 -9.36 -14.07
C ASN A 191 11.99 -10.79 -14.09
N ARG A 192 12.76 -11.78 -14.62
CA ARG A 192 12.35 -13.20 -14.66
C ARG A 192 11.94 -13.79 -13.29
N TRP A 193 12.23 -13.08 -12.20
CA TRP A 193 11.96 -13.48 -10.83
C TRP A 193 10.69 -12.84 -10.23
N ASN A 194 9.92 -12.08 -11.01
CA ASN A 194 8.78 -11.27 -10.56
C ASN A 194 9.11 -10.24 -9.45
N LEU A 195 10.37 -9.94 -9.23
CA LEU A 195 10.78 -8.81 -8.41
C LEU A 195 10.79 -7.59 -9.31
N LYS A 196 9.94 -6.61 -9.02
CA LYS A 196 9.85 -5.39 -9.82
C LYS A 196 11.06 -4.49 -9.57
N ILE A 197 11.68 -4.04 -10.65
CA ILE A 197 12.59 -2.90 -10.63
C ILE A 197 11.72 -1.67 -10.85
N LEU A 198 11.61 -0.83 -9.84
CA LEU A 198 10.72 0.32 -9.88
C LEU A 198 11.30 1.41 -10.79
N LYS A 199 10.46 2.04 -11.60
CA LYS A 199 10.82 3.22 -12.38
C LYS A 199 10.71 4.49 -11.52
N GLY A 200 9.58 4.67 -10.87
CA GLY A 200 9.35 5.75 -9.89
C GLY A 200 9.87 5.41 -8.50
N ARG A 201 9.67 6.33 -7.56
CA ARG A 201 10.05 6.18 -6.16
C ARG A 201 8.88 5.70 -5.32
N THR A 202 9.17 4.96 -4.25
CA THR A 202 8.13 4.46 -3.34
C THR A 202 8.53 4.71 -1.89
N ILE A 203 7.67 5.36 -1.13
CA ILE A 203 7.72 5.38 0.33
C ILE A 203 6.87 4.20 0.79
N TYR A 204 7.52 3.14 1.27
CA TYR A 204 6.83 1.99 1.83
C TYR A 204 6.74 2.12 3.34
N VAL A 205 5.52 2.19 3.86
CA VAL A 205 5.30 2.28 5.30
C VAL A 205 4.74 0.98 5.82
N THR A 206 5.46 0.38 6.75
CA THR A 206 5.06 -0.81 7.47
C THR A 206 4.64 -0.48 8.90
N ARG A 207 3.97 -1.39 9.58
CA ARG A 207 3.51 -1.25 10.95
C ARG A 207 3.53 -2.59 11.65
N ASN A 208 3.68 -2.59 12.98
CA ASN A 208 3.45 -3.77 13.80
C ASN A 208 2.18 -4.50 13.34
N PRO A 209 2.28 -5.76 12.90
CA PRO A 209 1.15 -6.48 12.28
C PRO A 209 -0.03 -6.70 13.21
N LYS A 210 0.19 -6.81 14.52
CA LYS A 210 -0.91 -6.93 15.51
C LYS A 210 -1.71 -5.64 15.58
N ASP A 211 -1.02 -4.48 15.60
CA ASP A 211 -1.70 -3.17 15.59
C ASP A 211 -2.39 -2.88 14.26
N ALA A 212 -1.81 -3.34 13.13
CA ALA A 212 -2.44 -3.26 11.82
C ALA A 212 -3.73 -4.09 11.77
N LEU A 213 -3.70 -5.33 12.31
CA LEU A 213 -4.85 -6.24 12.43
C LEU A 213 -5.99 -5.58 13.22
N VAL A 214 -5.69 -5.03 14.39
CA VAL A 214 -6.69 -4.34 15.24
C VAL A 214 -7.25 -3.11 14.52
N SER A 215 -6.39 -2.31 13.90
CA SER A 215 -6.84 -1.13 13.15
C SER A 215 -7.74 -1.50 11.97
N MET A 216 -7.46 -2.63 11.32
CA MET A 216 -8.24 -3.12 10.19
C MET A 216 -9.57 -3.73 10.62
N PHE A 217 -9.64 -4.38 11.79
CA PHE A 217 -10.89 -4.85 12.41
C PHE A 217 -11.92 -3.72 12.53
N TYR A 218 -11.54 -2.62 13.18
CA TYR A 218 -12.45 -1.49 13.33
C TYR A 218 -12.78 -0.80 12.00
N HIS A 219 -11.85 -0.79 11.09
CA HIS A 219 -12.10 -0.29 9.74
C HIS A 219 -13.12 -1.18 9.00
N ALA A 220 -12.97 -2.50 9.08
CA ALA A 220 -13.88 -3.45 8.47
C ALA A 220 -15.30 -3.34 9.03
N GLN A 221 -15.45 -3.15 10.34
CA GLN A 221 -16.76 -2.93 10.95
C GLN A 221 -17.45 -1.67 10.38
N ARG A 222 -16.71 -0.58 10.23
CA ARG A 222 -17.25 0.72 9.79
C ARG A 222 -17.44 0.80 8.27
N ALA A 223 -16.40 0.47 7.51
CA ALA A 223 -16.39 0.64 6.05
C ALA A 223 -17.09 -0.52 5.33
N TRP A 224 -16.95 -1.74 5.83
CA TRP A 224 -17.41 -2.95 5.13
C TRP A 224 -18.45 -3.74 5.91
N LYS A 225 -18.97 -3.15 6.99
CA LYS A 225 -20.06 -3.71 7.77
C LYS A 225 -19.77 -5.13 8.26
N PHE A 226 -18.51 -5.40 8.63
CA PHE A 226 -18.16 -6.63 9.29
C PHE A 226 -18.92 -6.71 10.61
N ASN A 227 -19.63 -7.83 10.85
CA ASN A 227 -20.50 -7.99 12.01
C ASN A 227 -20.02 -9.06 12.99
N GLY A 228 -18.81 -9.60 12.77
CA GLY A 228 -18.24 -10.63 13.62
C GLY A 228 -17.48 -10.08 14.83
N SER A 229 -17.11 -10.99 15.73
CA SER A 229 -16.22 -10.69 16.86
C SER A 229 -14.78 -10.47 16.43
N PHE A 230 -13.94 -9.97 17.35
CA PHE A 230 -12.51 -9.83 17.11
C PHE A 230 -11.84 -11.18 16.81
N SER A 231 -12.19 -12.25 17.53
CA SER A 231 -11.65 -13.59 17.28
C SER A 231 -12.03 -14.16 15.91
N GLN A 232 -13.21 -13.83 15.40
CA GLN A 232 -13.59 -14.19 14.03
C GLN A 232 -12.79 -13.40 13.00
N TRP A 233 -12.56 -12.10 13.24
CA TRP A 233 -11.68 -11.26 12.44
C TRP A 233 -10.23 -11.76 12.43
N PHE A 234 -9.71 -12.11 13.59
CA PHE A 234 -8.37 -12.69 13.76
C PHE A 234 -8.17 -13.93 12.86
N LYS A 235 -9.16 -14.83 12.82
CA LYS A 235 -9.13 -16.01 11.93
C LYS A 235 -9.13 -15.61 10.46
N LEU A 236 -9.97 -14.65 10.05
CA LEU A 236 -10.02 -14.14 8.67
C LEU A 236 -8.70 -13.50 8.26
N TRP A 237 -8.12 -12.68 9.14
CA TRP A 237 -6.86 -11.98 8.86
C TRP A 237 -5.69 -12.95 8.65
N LEU A 238 -5.64 -14.04 9.40
CA LEU A 238 -4.63 -15.08 9.26
C LEU A 238 -4.85 -16.01 8.05
N SER A 239 -6.08 -16.11 7.55
CA SER A 239 -6.45 -17.02 6.46
C SER A 239 -6.21 -16.45 5.06
N ASN A 240 -5.77 -15.21 4.93
CA ASN A 240 -5.71 -14.46 3.68
C ASN A 240 -7.08 -14.06 3.07
N GLU A 241 -8.18 -14.23 3.79
CA GLU A 241 -9.52 -13.89 3.27
C GLU A 241 -9.90 -12.43 3.54
N ILE A 242 -8.93 -11.53 3.45
CA ILE A 242 -9.10 -10.09 3.58
C ILE A 242 -8.55 -9.37 2.35
N GLU A 243 -8.89 -8.08 2.19
CA GLU A 243 -8.40 -7.28 1.08
C GLU A 243 -6.89 -7.19 1.07
N PHE A 244 -6.34 -7.12 -0.13
CA PHE A 244 -4.90 -7.00 -0.38
C PHE A 244 -4.07 -8.20 0.09
N GLY A 245 -4.75 -9.31 0.46
CA GLY A 245 -4.10 -10.57 0.83
C GLY A 245 -3.47 -10.55 2.22
N ASN A 246 -2.42 -11.32 2.39
CA ASN A 246 -1.76 -11.54 3.66
C ASN A 246 -0.71 -10.48 3.95
N TRP A 247 -0.72 -9.93 5.15
CA TRP A 247 0.27 -8.93 5.59
C TRP A 247 1.71 -9.46 5.51
N PHE A 248 1.93 -10.72 5.85
CA PHE A 248 3.27 -11.32 5.82
C PHE A 248 3.82 -11.35 4.39
N ASP A 249 3.04 -11.90 3.45
CA ASP A 249 3.47 -11.99 2.06
C ASP A 249 3.69 -10.61 1.43
N HIS A 250 2.80 -9.69 1.71
CA HIS A 250 2.90 -8.31 1.25
C HIS A 250 4.19 -7.64 1.77
N THR A 251 4.43 -7.73 3.07
CA THR A 251 5.58 -7.08 3.71
C THR A 251 6.90 -7.72 3.33
N ILE A 252 6.97 -9.06 3.31
CA ILE A 252 8.17 -9.81 2.92
C ILE A 252 8.55 -9.50 1.46
N ALA A 253 7.57 -9.49 0.55
CA ALA A 253 7.84 -9.19 -0.86
C ALA A 253 8.36 -7.76 -1.08
N TRP A 254 7.81 -6.79 -0.35
CA TRP A 254 8.31 -5.42 -0.36
C TRP A 254 9.69 -5.27 0.30
N TRP A 255 9.96 -6.02 1.36
CA TRP A 255 11.28 -6.03 1.99
C TRP A 255 12.37 -6.51 1.03
N TYR A 256 12.11 -7.60 0.32
CA TYR A 256 13.06 -8.09 -0.69
C TYR A 256 13.22 -7.12 -1.86
N ALA A 257 12.15 -6.47 -2.30
CA ALA A 257 12.26 -5.43 -3.32
C ALA A 257 13.09 -4.23 -2.84
N TYR A 258 12.95 -3.85 -1.57
CA TYR A 258 13.77 -2.81 -0.94
C TYR A 258 15.25 -3.19 -0.89
N ARG A 259 15.56 -4.45 -0.61
CA ARG A 259 16.94 -4.98 -0.54
C ARG A 259 17.56 -5.24 -1.93
N LEU A 260 16.77 -5.19 -2.99
CA LEU A 260 17.26 -5.43 -4.34
C LEU A 260 18.18 -4.28 -4.78
N PRO A 261 19.46 -4.55 -5.19
CA PRO A 261 20.39 -3.49 -5.60
C PRO A 261 19.84 -2.56 -6.68
N ALA A 262 19.05 -3.07 -7.63
CA ALA A 262 18.43 -2.29 -8.69
C ALA A 262 17.36 -1.29 -8.19
N ASN A 263 16.87 -1.44 -6.95
CA ASN A 263 15.94 -0.53 -6.30
C ASN A 263 16.60 0.37 -5.25
N LYS A 264 17.94 0.33 -5.14
CA LYS A 264 18.67 1.21 -4.23
C LYS A 264 18.32 2.67 -4.51
N GLY A 265 17.90 3.41 -3.48
CA GLY A 265 17.46 4.81 -3.59
C GLY A 265 16.05 5.00 -4.18
N LYS A 266 15.36 3.93 -4.63
CA LYS A 266 14.00 4.01 -5.15
C LYS A 266 12.92 3.66 -4.14
N ILE A 267 13.28 2.99 -3.05
CA ILE A 267 12.36 2.66 -1.96
C ILE A 267 12.88 3.26 -0.67
N LEU A 268 12.07 4.06 0.00
CA LEU A 268 12.26 4.49 1.38
C LEU A 268 11.40 3.61 2.28
N TRP A 269 12.06 2.86 3.19
CA TRP A 269 11.39 2.02 4.16
C TRP A 269 11.17 2.76 5.46
N ILE A 270 9.92 2.83 5.94
CA ILE A 270 9.52 3.54 7.16
C ILE A 270 8.67 2.63 8.02
N HIS A 271 8.90 2.65 9.33
CA HIS A 271 7.99 2.08 10.31
C HIS A 271 7.00 3.15 10.81
N TYR A 272 5.73 2.79 10.92
CA TYR A 272 4.69 3.66 11.49
C TYR A 272 5.08 4.12 12.90
N GLU A 273 5.73 3.24 13.65
CA GLU A 273 6.21 3.48 14.99
C GLU A 273 7.29 4.58 15.02
N ASP A 274 8.13 4.69 13.98
CA ASP A 274 9.13 5.76 13.88
C ASP A 274 8.48 7.12 13.59
N LEU A 275 7.42 7.16 12.80
CA LEU A 275 6.62 8.39 12.64
C LEU A 275 6.04 8.88 13.96
N LYS A 276 5.80 7.97 14.93
CA LYS A 276 5.28 8.31 16.26
C LYS A 276 6.35 8.69 17.26
N LEU A 277 7.46 7.98 17.28
CA LEU A 277 8.49 8.07 18.30
C LEU A 277 9.65 8.98 17.91
N ASN A 278 9.96 9.00 16.61
CA ASN A 278 11.09 9.74 16.03
C ASN A 278 10.58 10.63 14.87
N ASN A 279 9.55 11.44 15.17
CA ASN A 279 8.79 12.17 14.16
C ASN A 279 9.68 13.06 13.29
N ARG A 280 10.54 13.90 13.90
CA ARG A 280 11.43 14.83 13.19
C ARG A 280 12.36 14.08 12.24
N GLU A 281 13.11 13.14 12.75
CA GLU A 281 14.06 12.35 11.96
C GLU A 281 13.37 11.64 10.79
N THR A 282 12.14 11.14 11.01
CA THR A 282 11.39 10.46 9.97
C THR A 282 10.87 11.43 8.90
N ILE A 283 10.44 12.64 9.28
CA ILE A 283 10.05 13.70 8.34
C ILE A 283 11.28 14.13 7.50
N GLU A 284 12.44 14.29 8.10
CA GLU A 284 13.69 14.64 7.41
C GLU A 284 14.12 13.54 6.43
N LYS A 285 13.98 12.25 6.81
CA LYS A 285 14.21 11.13 5.88
C LYS A 285 13.29 11.17 4.67
N ILE A 286 12.01 11.50 4.89
CA ILE A 286 11.03 11.65 3.80
C ILE A 286 11.41 12.83 2.92
N ALA A 287 11.75 13.98 3.50
CA ALA A 287 12.15 15.18 2.77
C ALA A 287 13.36 14.92 1.88
N LYS A 288 14.43 14.35 2.45
CA LYS A 288 15.63 13.95 1.70
C LYS A 288 15.31 12.99 0.55
N PHE A 289 14.44 12.02 0.81
CA PHE A 289 14.02 11.07 -0.23
C PHE A 289 13.21 11.74 -1.36
N LEU A 290 12.54 12.85 -1.08
CA LEU A 290 11.82 13.69 -2.05
C LEU A 290 12.72 14.75 -2.70
N TYR A 291 14.04 14.78 -2.39
CA TYR A 291 15.00 15.80 -2.81
C TYR A 291 14.64 17.21 -2.29
N ILE A 292 14.11 17.26 -1.09
CA ILE A 292 13.94 18.48 -0.32
C ILE A 292 15.11 18.52 0.66
N ASP A 293 16.14 19.29 0.32
CA ASP A 293 17.44 19.20 0.99
C ASP A 293 17.43 19.86 2.37
N ASP A 294 16.55 20.82 2.59
CA ASP A 294 16.53 21.60 3.81
C ASP A 294 15.12 21.69 4.42
N VAL A 295 14.97 21.11 5.60
CA VAL A 295 13.74 21.19 6.38
C VAL A 295 14.02 22.16 7.54
N SER A 296 13.71 23.45 7.33
CA SER A 296 13.82 24.43 8.41
C SER A 296 12.93 24.05 9.61
N ASP A 297 13.23 24.62 10.77
CA ASP A 297 12.43 24.36 11.97
C ASP A 297 10.98 24.78 11.78
N GLU A 298 10.72 25.91 11.08
CA GLU A 298 9.37 26.38 10.77
C GLU A 298 8.63 25.40 9.86
N LEU A 299 9.31 24.84 8.85
CA LEU A 299 8.70 23.84 7.96
C LEU A 299 8.39 22.55 8.73
N TYR A 300 9.35 22.08 9.56
CA TYR A 300 9.12 20.93 10.41
C TYR A 300 7.91 21.11 11.31
N GLU A 301 7.83 22.24 12.04
CA GLU A 301 6.71 22.54 12.91
C GLU A 301 5.36 22.59 12.16
N ALA A 302 5.34 23.24 10.99
CA ALA A 302 4.16 23.28 10.15
C ALA A 302 3.71 21.88 9.70
N VAL A 303 4.66 21.02 9.28
CA VAL A 303 4.39 19.64 8.86
C VAL A 303 3.93 18.82 10.06
N SER A 304 4.64 18.85 11.17
CA SER A 304 4.33 18.10 12.39
C SER A 304 2.94 18.43 12.95
N ASN A 305 2.64 19.72 13.11
CA ASN A 305 1.38 20.20 13.66
C ASN A 305 0.19 19.89 12.75
N LYS A 306 0.30 20.16 11.44
CA LYS A 306 -0.77 19.94 10.47
C LYS A 306 -0.97 18.47 10.09
N SER A 307 0.01 17.63 10.33
CA SER A 307 -0.11 16.17 10.18
C SER A 307 -0.36 15.44 11.51
N SER A 308 -0.50 16.14 12.62
CA SER A 308 -0.82 15.54 13.91
C SER A 308 -2.15 14.77 13.88
N PHE A 309 -2.28 13.77 14.75
CA PHE A 309 -3.50 12.95 14.81
C PHE A 309 -4.75 13.80 15.03
N SER A 310 -4.69 14.77 15.95
CA SER A 310 -5.80 15.69 16.25
C SER A 310 -6.17 16.59 15.06
N SER A 311 -5.17 17.18 14.41
CA SER A 311 -5.39 18.00 13.20
C SER A 311 -6.03 17.20 12.07
N MET A 312 -5.56 15.97 11.84
CA MET A 312 -6.10 15.13 10.79
C MET A 312 -7.50 14.63 11.13
N GLN A 313 -7.79 14.33 12.40
CA GLN A 313 -9.09 13.87 12.86
C GLN A 313 -10.13 15.00 12.73
N SER A 314 -9.81 16.21 13.20
CA SER A 314 -10.71 17.38 13.09
C SER A 314 -10.95 17.78 11.64
N GLY A 315 -9.94 17.74 10.78
CA GLY A 315 -10.03 17.99 9.34
C GLY A 315 -10.86 16.95 8.58
N ALA A 316 -10.99 15.75 9.10
CA ALA A 316 -11.69 14.65 8.43
C ALA A 316 -13.23 14.73 8.48
N LYS A 317 -13.81 15.64 9.28
CA LYS A 317 -15.26 15.85 9.39
C LYS A 317 -16.06 14.54 9.45
N LYS A 318 -16.90 14.25 8.44
CA LYS A 318 -17.71 13.03 8.35
C LYS A 318 -16.90 11.74 8.34
N ARG A 319 -15.58 11.77 8.08
CA ARG A 319 -14.67 10.62 8.11
C ARG A 319 -13.81 10.57 9.37
N ALA A 320 -14.11 11.34 10.42
CA ALA A 320 -13.36 11.34 11.68
C ALA A 320 -13.25 9.93 12.31
N TRP A 321 -14.22 9.05 12.06
CA TRP A 321 -14.20 7.65 12.46
C TRP A 321 -12.99 6.84 11.92
N PHE A 322 -12.36 7.31 10.84
CA PHE A 322 -11.17 6.70 10.27
C PHE A 322 -9.95 6.84 11.19
N PHE A 323 -9.92 7.90 12.01
CA PHE A 323 -8.88 8.18 13.00
C PHE A 323 -9.33 7.70 14.38
N ARG A 324 -9.03 6.44 14.70
CA ARG A 324 -9.53 5.80 15.94
C ARG A 324 -8.72 6.19 17.18
N LYS A 325 -7.46 5.79 17.26
CA LYS A 325 -6.57 6.04 18.40
C LYS A 325 -5.15 6.46 17.99
N GLY A 326 -4.56 5.79 16.98
CA GLY A 326 -3.20 6.04 16.54
C GLY A 326 -2.13 5.64 17.58
N TYR A 327 -2.42 4.68 18.48
CA TYR A 327 -1.50 4.22 19.51
C TYR A 327 -0.64 3.07 19.01
N ILE A 328 0.55 2.94 19.60
CA ILE A 328 1.44 1.79 19.46
C ILE A 328 1.05 0.78 20.55
N SER A 329 1.08 -0.50 20.21
CA SER A 329 0.76 -1.62 21.11
C SER A 329 -0.70 -1.65 21.61
N ASP A 330 -1.64 -0.99 20.92
CA ASP A 330 -3.07 -1.10 21.26
C ASP A 330 -3.62 -2.53 21.09
N TRP A 331 -2.91 -3.38 20.37
CA TRP A 331 -3.25 -4.79 20.21
C TRP A 331 -3.34 -5.53 21.56
N LYS A 332 -2.59 -5.11 22.57
CA LYS A 332 -2.60 -5.70 23.92
C LYS A 332 -3.98 -5.62 24.60
N ASN A 333 -4.82 -4.67 24.18
CA ASN A 333 -6.19 -4.49 24.67
C ASN A 333 -7.22 -5.35 23.92
N HIS A 334 -6.80 -6.16 22.95
CA HIS A 334 -7.71 -6.86 22.04
C HIS A 334 -7.43 -8.34 21.92
N PHE A 335 -6.16 -8.72 21.91
CA PHE A 335 -5.75 -10.12 21.77
C PHE A 335 -5.95 -10.88 23.08
N SER A 336 -6.54 -12.07 23.01
CA SER A 336 -6.44 -13.02 24.10
C SER A 336 -5.01 -13.58 24.21
N LYS A 337 -4.70 -14.26 25.29
CA LYS A 337 -3.41 -14.93 25.48
C LYS A 337 -3.17 -15.95 24.36
N GLU A 338 -4.15 -16.76 24.05
CA GLU A 338 -4.10 -17.82 23.02
C GLU A 338 -3.93 -17.22 21.62
N GLU A 339 -4.65 -16.13 21.32
CA GLU A 339 -4.50 -15.43 20.03
C GLU A 339 -3.11 -14.84 19.89
N ASN A 340 -2.57 -14.27 20.96
CA ASN A 340 -1.21 -13.71 20.96
C ASN A 340 -0.15 -14.81 20.77
N GLU A 341 -0.25 -15.94 21.48
CA GLU A 341 0.66 -17.07 21.31
C GLU A 341 0.59 -17.64 19.90
N LYS A 342 -0.60 -17.85 19.39
CA LYS A 342 -0.82 -18.32 18.01
C LYS A 342 -0.24 -17.35 16.97
N PHE A 343 -0.45 -16.05 17.15
CA PHE A 343 0.10 -15.03 16.26
C PHE A 343 1.63 -15.05 16.30
N ASN A 344 2.22 -15.08 17.49
CA ASN A 344 3.67 -15.09 17.67
C ASN A 344 4.32 -16.33 17.01
N LYS A 345 3.70 -17.50 17.14
CA LYS A 345 4.17 -18.71 16.46
C LYS A 345 4.22 -18.53 14.94
N ILE A 346 3.12 -18.04 14.34
CA ILE A 346 3.04 -17.80 12.91
C ILE A 346 4.02 -16.70 12.48
N TYR A 347 4.14 -15.62 13.26
CA TYR A 347 5.06 -14.53 13.00
C TYR A 347 6.51 -15.03 12.98
N ASN A 348 6.95 -15.75 14.01
CA ASN A 348 8.30 -16.26 14.12
C ASN A 348 8.64 -17.23 12.96
N GLU A 349 7.68 -18.06 12.56
CA GLU A 349 7.87 -18.97 11.42
C GLU A 349 7.99 -18.21 10.10
N ARG A 350 7.05 -17.29 9.83
CA ARG A 350 6.97 -16.62 8.52
C ARG A 350 7.98 -15.50 8.34
N MET A 351 8.31 -14.79 9.41
CA MET A 351 9.22 -13.64 9.38
C MET A 351 10.69 -14.00 9.66
N LYS A 352 10.98 -15.26 9.95
CA LYS A 352 12.30 -15.74 10.38
C LYS A 352 13.46 -15.17 9.55
N ASP A 353 13.37 -15.24 8.23
CA ASP A 353 14.47 -14.87 7.34
C ASP A 353 14.60 -13.34 7.26
N VAL A 354 13.50 -12.61 7.12
CA VAL A 354 13.54 -11.15 7.04
C VAL A 354 13.86 -10.49 8.39
N THR A 355 13.54 -11.14 9.52
CA THR A 355 13.94 -10.69 10.85
C THR A 355 15.45 -10.84 11.04
N LYS A 356 16.05 -11.93 10.58
CA LYS A 356 17.51 -12.09 10.55
C LYS A 356 18.20 -11.06 9.66
N ASP A 357 17.53 -10.63 8.58
CA ASP A 357 17.98 -9.59 7.66
C ASP A 357 17.69 -8.16 8.18
N GLY A 358 17.21 -8.01 9.41
CA GLY A 358 17.06 -6.75 10.12
C GLY A 358 15.64 -6.14 10.14
N LEU A 359 14.62 -6.81 9.60
CA LEU A 359 13.24 -6.33 9.70
C LEU A 359 12.62 -6.69 11.06
N VAL A 360 12.61 -5.73 11.97
CA VAL A 360 12.11 -5.88 13.35
C VAL A 360 11.02 -4.85 13.63
N TYR A 361 10.02 -5.21 14.44
CA TYR A 361 8.91 -4.33 14.82
C TYR A 361 8.93 -4.03 16.32
N LYS A 362 8.78 -2.75 16.66
CA LYS A 362 8.62 -2.28 18.04
C LYS A 362 7.27 -2.72 18.59
N GLY A 363 7.23 -3.15 19.84
CA GLY A 363 6.01 -3.50 20.54
C GLY A 363 5.32 -4.80 20.10
N MET A 364 6.07 -5.72 19.53
CA MET A 364 5.59 -7.08 19.21
C MET A 364 5.32 -7.91 20.46
#